data_e32c07dfd09204e3a09b8040c7afee37
#
_entry.id   e32c07dfd09204e3a09b8040c7afee37
#
_cell.length_a   1.000
_cell.length_b   1.000
_cell.length_c   1.000
_cell.angle_alpha   90.00
_cell.angle_beta   90.00
_cell.angle_gamma   90.00
#
_symmetry.space_group_name_H-M   'P 1'
#
loop_
_entity.id
_entity.type
_entity.pdbx_description
1 polymer ?
#
loop_
_entity_poly.entity_id
_entity_poly.type
_entity_poly.pdbx_seq_one_letter_code
_entity_poly.pdbx_strand_id
1 'polypeptide(L)'
;MTAPAEATIVELWRYPVKSMQGERVTRVALDASGFTGDRRFGVVTPEGFVLSGKSEPRILGASAAVRADGEVEIELPHGVRTASNDPAVDSLLSAWLDRPLRLHRAATDEQFMIHHQTDPEDETKTKDFSTPPGAYYDSRSTVHLLSQSSLRAASRAYGDGQWDVRRFRPNVVISFRNGAFDDDEGFVEEAWVGKTVALGDVPALVRKRTERCVMTTRAQPGLDRDLQIYRSLVKSNHANLGIYLVPQAGGTIAVGDIVKVLAQ
;
A
#
# COMPACT_ATOMS: atom_id res chain seq x y z
N MET A 1 -16.56 24.27 -18.94
CA MET A 1 -16.50 23.02 -18.16
C MET A 1 -15.41 22.18 -18.78
N THR A 2 -14.25 22.06 -18.13
CA THR A 2 -13.20 21.15 -18.56
C THR A 2 -13.74 19.71 -18.46
N ALA A 3 -13.50 18.88 -19.50
CA ALA A 3 -13.87 17.47 -19.48
C ALA A 3 -13.30 16.82 -18.19
N PRO A 4 -14.04 15.90 -17.55
CA PRO A 4 -13.51 15.21 -16.39
C PRO A 4 -12.19 14.54 -16.76
N ALA A 5 -11.18 14.72 -15.92
CA ALA A 5 -9.85 14.17 -16.17
C ALA A 5 -9.93 12.64 -16.28
N GLU A 6 -9.50 12.13 -17.43
CA GLU A 6 -9.32 10.69 -17.63
C GLU A 6 -7.86 10.32 -17.38
N ALA A 7 -7.67 9.21 -16.70
CA ALA A 7 -6.36 8.61 -16.47
C ALA A 7 -6.36 7.15 -16.93
N THR A 8 -5.18 6.60 -17.09
CA THR A 8 -4.99 5.18 -17.42
C THR A 8 -4.28 4.50 -16.26
N ILE A 9 -4.70 3.29 -15.89
CA ILE A 9 -3.98 2.44 -14.94
C ILE A 9 -2.66 2.01 -15.61
N VAL A 10 -1.54 2.41 -15.03
CA VAL A 10 -0.20 2.07 -15.56
C VAL A 10 0.51 1.00 -14.74
N GLU A 11 0.15 0.84 -13.47
CA GLU A 11 0.64 -0.23 -12.62
C GLU A 11 -0.45 -0.70 -11.65
N LEU A 12 -0.46 -2.00 -11.38
CA LEU A 12 -1.23 -2.62 -10.31
C LEU A 12 -0.27 -3.35 -9.38
N TRP A 13 -0.43 -3.13 -8.07
CA TRP A 13 0.38 -3.72 -7.03
C TRP A 13 -0.48 -4.47 -6.01
N ARG A 14 -0.08 -5.69 -5.69
CA ARG A 14 -0.68 -6.49 -4.62
C ARG A 14 0.37 -6.75 -3.55
N TYR A 15 -0.02 -6.64 -2.28
CA TYR A 15 0.85 -6.81 -1.11
C TYR A 15 0.28 -7.93 -0.23
N PRO A 16 0.54 -9.20 -0.52
CA PRO A 16 -0.13 -10.32 0.14
C PRO A 16 0.11 -10.37 1.65
N VAL A 17 1.34 -10.03 2.08
CA VAL A 17 1.73 -9.99 3.48
C VAL A 17 1.91 -8.54 3.94
N LYS A 18 1.32 -8.22 5.10
CA LYS A 18 1.45 -6.88 5.70
C LYS A 18 2.92 -6.49 5.81
N SER A 19 3.23 -5.29 5.34
CA SER A 19 4.54 -4.63 5.37
C SER A 19 5.66 -5.27 4.52
N MET A 20 5.55 -6.49 4.03
CA MET A 20 6.50 -7.02 3.04
C MET A 20 6.37 -6.30 1.70
N GLN A 21 7.39 -6.34 0.84
CA GLN A 21 7.28 -5.90 -0.54
C GLN A 21 6.19 -6.68 -1.26
N GLY A 22 5.54 -6.05 -2.21
CA GLY A 22 4.48 -6.65 -3.00
C GLY A 22 4.96 -7.12 -4.37
N GLU A 23 4.00 -7.56 -5.16
CA GLU A 23 4.16 -7.98 -6.54
C GLU A 23 3.41 -7.03 -7.48
N ARG A 24 3.94 -6.88 -8.70
CA ARG A 24 3.21 -6.24 -9.80
C ARG A 24 2.32 -7.27 -10.48
N VAL A 25 1.07 -6.90 -10.73
CA VAL A 25 0.12 -7.72 -11.46
C VAL A 25 -0.42 -6.95 -12.67
N THR A 26 -0.77 -7.65 -13.74
CA THR A 26 -1.38 -7.01 -14.92
C THR A 26 -2.89 -6.93 -14.82
N ARG A 27 -3.49 -7.77 -13.97
CA ARG A 27 -4.93 -7.87 -13.76
C ARG A 27 -5.21 -8.36 -12.35
N VAL A 28 -6.29 -7.87 -11.73
CA VAL A 28 -6.70 -8.31 -10.39
C VAL A 28 -8.20 -8.16 -10.20
N ALA A 29 -8.82 -9.13 -9.53
CA ALA A 29 -10.18 -9.01 -9.02
C ALA A 29 -10.19 -8.19 -7.72
N LEU A 30 -11.25 -7.41 -7.51
CA LEU A 30 -11.44 -6.62 -6.29
C LEU A 30 -12.93 -6.52 -5.94
N ASP A 31 -13.19 -6.26 -4.68
CA ASP A 31 -14.49 -5.94 -4.11
C ASP A 31 -14.35 -4.94 -2.95
N ALA A 32 -15.38 -4.75 -2.14
CA ALA A 32 -15.35 -3.85 -0.98
C ALA A 32 -14.23 -4.19 0.04
N SER A 33 -13.73 -5.42 0.04
CA SER A 33 -12.61 -5.86 0.88
C SER A 33 -11.21 -5.52 0.29
N GLY A 34 -11.17 -4.94 -0.91
CA GLY A 34 -9.95 -4.58 -1.64
C GLY A 34 -9.57 -5.59 -2.72
N PHE A 35 -8.29 -5.61 -3.08
CA PHE A 35 -7.77 -6.57 -4.07
C PHE A 35 -7.78 -7.98 -3.52
N THR A 36 -8.19 -8.94 -4.35
CA THR A 36 -8.10 -10.36 -3.99
C THR A 36 -6.66 -10.74 -3.66
N GLY A 37 -6.45 -11.27 -2.45
CA GLY A 37 -5.13 -11.67 -1.96
C GLY A 37 -4.29 -10.54 -1.33
N ASP A 38 -4.78 -9.29 -1.33
CA ASP A 38 -4.03 -8.16 -0.74
C ASP A 38 -4.16 -8.14 0.79
N ARG A 39 -3.04 -8.03 1.51
CA ARG A 39 -2.92 -7.97 3.00
C ARG A 39 -3.72 -9.05 3.74
N ARG A 40 -3.79 -10.25 3.16
CA ARG A 40 -4.48 -11.40 3.79
C ARG A 40 -3.61 -12.12 4.80
N PHE A 41 -2.30 -11.87 4.78
CA PHE A 41 -1.34 -12.45 5.72
C PHE A 41 -0.64 -11.36 6.54
N GLY A 42 -0.27 -11.71 7.76
CA GLY A 42 0.54 -10.91 8.66
C GLY A 42 1.51 -11.78 9.44
N VAL A 43 2.64 -11.21 9.82
CA VAL A 43 3.57 -11.85 10.75
C VAL A 43 3.17 -11.44 12.16
N VAL A 44 2.88 -12.41 13.04
CA VAL A 44 2.23 -12.18 14.33
C VAL A 44 3.13 -12.69 15.46
N THR A 45 3.21 -11.94 16.55
CA THR A 45 3.89 -12.35 17.79
C THR A 45 3.02 -13.33 18.60
N PRO A 46 3.60 -14.06 19.58
CA PRO A 46 2.83 -14.92 20.48
C PRO A 46 1.72 -14.18 21.26
N GLU A 47 1.93 -12.89 21.55
CA GLU A 47 0.99 -12.02 22.27
C GLU A 47 -0.16 -11.51 21.36
N GLY A 48 -0.16 -11.86 20.06
CA GLY A 48 -1.21 -11.48 19.11
C GLY A 48 -1.01 -10.13 18.42
N PHE A 49 0.18 -9.51 18.51
CA PHE A 49 0.49 -8.29 17.77
C PHE A 49 1.00 -8.59 16.36
N VAL A 50 0.48 -7.86 15.39
CA VAL A 50 0.94 -7.92 14.00
C VAL A 50 2.14 -7.01 13.81
N LEU A 51 3.21 -7.55 13.25
CA LEU A 51 4.38 -6.76 12.87
C LEU A 51 4.03 -5.80 11.74
N SER A 52 4.59 -4.61 11.83
CA SER A 52 4.53 -3.62 10.76
C SER A 52 5.91 -3.01 10.53
N GLY A 53 6.19 -2.51 9.34
CA GLY A 53 7.45 -1.80 9.09
C GLY A 53 7.61 -0.50 9.89
N LYS A 54 6.61 -0.11 10.69
CA LYS A 54 6.72 0.97 11.67
C LYS A 54 7.42 0.50 12.94
N SER A 55 7.07 -0.69 13.42
CA SER A 55 7.62 -1.30 14.64
C SER A 55 8.79 -2.26 14.39
N GLU A 56 8.83 -2.87 13.20
CA GLU A 56 9.90 -3.78 12.77
C GLU A 56 10.28 -3.49 11.31
N PRO A 57 11.16 -2.51 11.07
CA PRO A 57 11.52 -2.10 9.69
C PRO A 57 12.15 -3.21 8.84
N ARG A 58 12.81 -4.21 9.45
CA ARG A 58 13.42 -5.33 8.72
C ARG A 58 12.41 -6.08 7.85
N ILE A 59 11.14 -6.12 8.24
CA ILE A 59 10.09 -6.81 7.47
C ILE A 59 9.93 -6.28 6.04
N LEU A 60 10.31 -5.03 5.78
CA LEU A 60 10.33 -4.43 4.44
C LEU A 60 11.39 -5.05 3.53
N GLY A 61 12.34 -5.81 4.08
CA GLY A 61 13.37 -6.51 3.31
C GLY A 61 12.89 -7.78 2.63
N ALA A 62 11.77 -8.35 3.06
CA ALA A 62 11.16 -9.51 2.41
C ALA A 62 10.14 -9.10 1.34
N SER A 63 9.88 -10.00 0.38
CA SER A 63 8.83 -9.85 -0.61
C SER A 63 7.84 -11.01 -0.57
N ALA A 64 6.62 -10.77 -1.07
CA ALA A 64 5.57 -11.78 -1.11
C ALA A 64 4.76 -11.70 -2.40
N ALA A 65 4.41 -12.87 -2.96
CA ALA A 65 3.59 -13.00 -4.16
C ALA A 65 2.54 -14.10 -3.96
N VAL A 66 1.35 -13.92 -4.53
CA VAL A 66 0.28 -14.93 -4.48
C VAL A 66 0.53 -15.99 -5.55
N ARG A 67 0.54 -17.25 -5.15
CA ARG A 67 0.65 -18.41 -6.04
C ARG A 67 -0.70 -18.75 -6.67
N ALA A 68 -0.66 -19.61 -7.69
CA ALA A 68 -1.87 -20.06 -8.38
C ALA A 68 -2.85 -20.86 -7.49
N ASP A 69 -2.33 -21.50 -6.43
CA ASP A 69 -3.12 -22.25 -5.43
C ASP A 69 -3.75 -21.34 -4.36
N GLY A 70 -3.52 -20.00 -4.42
CA GLY A 70 -4.00 -19.03 -3.45
C GLY A 70 -3.13 -18.90 -2.19
N GLU A 71 -2.09 -19.68 -2.07
CA GLU A 71 -1.05 -19.54 -1.06
C GLU A 71 -0.05 -18.44 -1.44
N VAL A 72 0.82 -18.06 -0.52
CA VAL A 72 1.77 -16.97 -0.72
C VAL A 72 3.20 -17.51 -0.69
N GLU A 73 3.96 -17.23 -1.74
CA GLU A 73 5.41 -17.40 -1.72
C GLU A 73 6.03 -16.17 -1.05
N ILE A 74 6.97 -16.40 -0.15
CA ILE A 74 7.72 -15.37 0.57
C ILE A 74 9.20 -15.54 0.24
N GLU A 75 9.83 -14.47 -0.19
CA GLU A 75 11.28 -14.41 -0.35
C GLU A 75 11.86 -13.51 0.74
N LEU A 76 12.65 -14.11 1.63
CA LEU A 76 13.39 -13.42 2.69
C LEU A 76 14.68 -12.81 2.13
N PRO A 77 15.31 -11.87 2.82
CA PRO A 77 16.65 -11.40 2.47
C PRO A 77 17.62 -12.58 2.27
N HIS A 78 18.60 -12.40 1.38
CA HIS A 78 19.57 -13.44 0.98
C HIS A 78 18.99 -14.60 0.15
N GLY A 79 17.78 -14.44 -0.42
CA GLY A 79 17.19 -15.38 -1.39
C GLY A 79 16.58 -16.64 -0.78
N VAL A 80 16.38 -16.68 0.54
CA VAL A 80 15.66 -17.78 1.19
C VAL A 80 14.19 -17.71 0.82
N ARG A 81 13.63 -18.76 0.22
CA ARG A 81 12.22 -18.85 -0.19
C ARG A 81 11.46 -19.87 0.62
N THR A 82 10.20 -19.55 0.92
CA THR A 82 9.26 -20.40 1.61
C THR A 82 7.83 -20.10 1.14
N ALA A 83 6.88 -20.95 1.47
CA ALA A 83 5.46 -20.71 1.16
C ALA A 83 4.64 -20.61 2.44
N SER A 84 3.47 -19.97 2.36
CA SER A 84 2.59 -19.80 3.52
C SER A 84 2.08 -21.12 4.12
N ASN A 85 2.07 -22.19 3.33
CA ASN A 85 1.71 -23.55 3.75
C ASN A 85 2.93 -24.46 4.06
N ASP A 86 4.15 -23.90 4.04
CA ASP A 86 5.35 -24.63 4.43
C ASP A 86 5.41 -24.75 5.97
N PRO A 87 5.53 -25.96 6.55
CA PRO A 87 5.66 -26.11 7.99
C PRO A 87 6.88 -25.42 8.60
N ALA A 88 7.89 -25.06 7.80
CA ALA A 88 9.07 -24.34 8.25
C ALA A 88 8.92 -22.81 8.25
N VAL A 89 7.81 -22.25 7.70
CA VAL A 89 7.67 -20.79 7.50
C VAL A 89 7.83 -20.00 8.81
N ASP A 90 7.22 -20.46 9.89
CA ASP A 90 7.27 -19.77 11.19
C ASP A 90 8.69 -19.79 11.79
N SER A 91 9.40 -20.92 11.65
CA SER A 91 10.79 -21.03 12.13
C SER A 91 11.74 -20.16 11.31
N LEU A 92 11.55 -20.07 9.99
CA LEU A 92 12.33 -19.20 9.10
C LEU A 92 12.11 -17.71 9.42
N LEU A 93 10.85 -17.29 9.61
CA LEU A 93 10.52 -15.92 10.03
C LEU A 93 11.09 -15.57 11.40
N SER A 94 10.98 -16.51 12.35
CA SER A 94 11.50 -16.36 13.72
C SER A 94 13.03 -16.24 13.74
N ALA A 95 13.73 -17.07 12.97
CA ALA A 95 15.18 -17.02 12.84
C ALA A 95 15.65 -15.71 12.16
N TRP A 96 14.93 -15.25 11.13
CA TRP A 96 15.26 -14.01 10.44
C TRP A 96 15.11 -12.76 11.32
N LEU A 97 14.06 -12.70 12.13
CA LEU A 97 13.74 -11.52 12.96
C LEU A 97 14.13 -11.67 14.43
N ASP A 98 14.88 -12.74 14.81
CA ASP A 98 15.45 -13.02 16.12
C ASP A 98 14.43 -13.06 17.28
N ARG A 99 13.23 -13.58 17.02
CA ARG A 99 12.15 -13.73 18.02
C ARG A 99 11.07 -14.71 17.58
N PRO A 100 10.30 -15.30 18.49
CA PRO A 100 9.18 -16.17 18.13
C PRO A 100 8.12 -15.43 17.31
N LEU A 101 7.81 -15.95 16.12
CA LEU A 101 6.85 -15.37 15.17
C LEU A 101 6.10 -16.48 14.45
N ARG A 102 4.92 -16.14 13.94
CA ARG A 102 4.18 -17.00 13.03
C ARG A 102 3.62 -16.20 11.86
N LEU A 103 3.53 -16.83 10.70
CA LEU A 103 2.75 -16.30 9.59
C LEU A 103 1.29 -16.66 9.83
N HIS A 104 0.41 -15.68 9.75
CA HIS A 104 -1.00 -15.89 9.99
C HIS A 104 -1.85 -15.36 8.84
N ARG A 105 -2.80 -16.17 8.38
CA ARG A 105 -3.83 -15.76 7.43
C ARG A 105 -5.06 -15.27 8.20
N ALA A 106 -5.48 -14.02 7.95
CA ALA A 106 -6.63 -13.45 8.64
C ALA A 106 -7.93 -14.21 8.33
N ALA A 107 -8.61 -14.70 9.34
CA ALA A 107 -9.96 -15.19 9.22
C ALA A 107 -10.96 -14.03 9.07
N THR A 108 -12.14 -14.28 8.52
CA THR A 108 -13.09 -13.24 8.07
C THR A 108 -13.55 -12.29 9.18
N ASP A 109 -13.61 -12.78 10.43
CA ASP A 109 -14.06 -12.08 11.63
C ASP A 109 -12.92 -11.73 12.60
N GLU A 110 -11.69 -12.10 12.26
CA GLU A 110 -10.54 -11.97 13.16
C GLU A 110 -9.92 -10.58 13.06
N GLN A 111 -9.62 -9.99 14.21
CA GLN A 111 -8.93 -8.70 14.35
C GLN A 111 -7.64 -8.86 15.14
N PHE A 112 -6.64 -8.07 14.80
CA PHE A 112 -5.34 -8.08 15.47
C PHE A 112 -4.95 -6.68 15.92
N MET A 113 -4.14 -6.63 16.97
CA MET A 113 -3.52 -5.39 17.41
C MET A 113 -2.27 -5.11 16.60
N ILE A 114 -2.08 -3.85 16.23
CA ILE A 114 -0.88 -3.36 15.56
C ILE A 114 -0.25 -2.29 16.43
N HIS A 115 1.00 -2.47 16.77
CA HIS A 115 1.80 -1.47 17.46
C HIS A 115 2.45 -0.54 16.43
N HIS A 116 2.11 0.75 16.46
CA HIS A 116 2.59 1.73 15.50
C HIS A 116 3.46 2.80 16.17
N GLN A 117 4.64 3.06 15.62
CA GLN A 117 5.33 4.32 15.83
C GLN A 117 4.51 5.44 15.17
N THR A 118 4.18 6.47 15.96
CA THR A 118 3.33 7.58 15.51
C THR A 118 4.12 8.81 15.09
N ASP A 119 5.34 8.97 15.59
CA ASP A 119 6.23 10.08 15.27
C ASP A 119 7.45 9.56 14.48
N PRO A 120 7.71 10.06 13.26
CA PRO A 120 8.87 9.63 12.46
C PRO A 120 10.23 9.91 13.09
N GLU A 121 10.30 10.88 14.01
CA GLU A 121 11.54 11.34 14.66
C GLU A 121 11.70 10.77 16.08
N ASP A 122 10.65 10.23 16.68
CA ASP A 122 10.64 9.70 18.05
C ASP A 122 10.05 8.29 18.07
N GLU A 123 10.94 7.29 18.11
CA GLU A 123 10.56 5.86 18.11
C GLU A 123 9.85 5.43 19.41
N THR A 124 9.92 6.25 20.46
CA THR A 124 9.22 5.96 21.73
C THR A 124 7.73 6.31 21.68
N LYS A 125 7.33 7.17 20.76
CA LYS A 125 5.92 7.53 20.57
C LYS A 125 5.20 6.48 19.77
N THR A 126 4.48 5.63 20.47
CA THR A 126 3.75 4.51 19.88
C THR A 126 2.28 4.55 20.25
N LYS A 127 1.44 3.90 19.44
CA LYS A 127 0.01 3.70 19.69
C LYS A 127 -0.44 2.38 19.11
N ASP A 128 -1.35 1.70 19.84
CA ASP A 128 -1.97 0.47 19.37
C ASP A 128 -3.25 0.76 18.59
N PHE A 129 -3.42 0.00 17.50
CA PHE A 129 -4.60 0.05 16.64
C PHE A 129 -5.10 -1.36 16.37
N SER A 130 -6.41 -1.52 16.26
CA SER A 130 -7.02 -2.76 15.79
C SER A 130 -7.10 -2.77 14.26
N THR A 131 -6.79 -3.91 13.63
CA THR A 131 -7.04 -4.12 12.21
C THR A 131 -8.54 -4.17 11.92
N PRO A 132 -8.97 -3.87 10.68
CA PRO A 132 -10.29 -4.30 10.22
C PRO A 132 -10.40 -5.85 10.25
N PRO A 133 -11.61 -6.43 10.44
CA PRO A 133 -11.79 -7.86 10.34
C PRO A 133 -11.36 -8.42 8.98
N GLY A 134 -10.77 -9.59 8.98
CA GLY A 134 -10.47 -10.37 7.78
C GLY A 134 -9.29 -9.90 6.94
N ALA A 135 -8.57 -8.85 7.34
CA ALA A 135 -7.39 -8.36 6.63
C ALA A 135 -6.48 -7.51 7.51
N TYR A 136 -5.23 -7.37 7.09
CA TYR A 136 -4.20 -6.63 7.82
C TYR A 136 -4.02 -5.20 7.31
N TYR A 137 -5.10 -4.51 6.97
CA TYR A 137 -5.08 -3.09 6.63
C TYR A 137 -4.96 -2.21 7.88
N ASP A 138 -4.42 -1.01 7.71
CA ASP A 138 -4.39 0.01 8.77
C ASP A 138 -5.72 0.79 8.85
N SER A 139 -6.61 0.63 7.89
CA SER A 139 -7.91 1.32 7.82
C SER A 139 -8.91 0.50 7.01
N ARG A 140 -10.19 0.91 7.08
CA ARG A 140 -11.27 0.34 6.25
C ARG A 140 -11.25 0.81 4.78
N SER A 141 -10.30 1.64 4.39
CA SER A 141 -10.10 2.05 3.00
C SER A 141 -9.13 1.06 2.36
N THR A 142 -9.64 0.25 1.44
CA THR A 142 -8.97 -0.98 1.02
C THR A 142 -8.12 -0.87 -0.24
N VAL A 143 -8.27 0.24 -1.01
CA VAL A 143 -7.49 0.49 -2.23
C VAL A 143 -6.80 1.84 -2.14
N HIS A 144 -5.50 1.87 -2.29
CA HIS A 144 -4.70 3.09 -2.39
C HIS A 144 -4.38 3.36 -3.86
N LEU A 145 -4.78 4.52 -4.35
CA LEU A 145 -4.47 5.03 -5.69
C LEU A 145 -3.50 6.20 -5.61
N LEU A 146 -2.49 6.18 -6.46
CA LEU A 146 -1.49 7.24 -6.59
C LEU A 146 -1.30 7.60 -8.06
N SER A 147 -1.28 8.89 -8.40
CA SER A 147 -0.95 9.33 -9.75
C SER A 147 0.56 9.56 -9.93
N GLN A 148 1.06 9.32 -11.13
CA GLN A 148 2.43 9.68 -11.49
C GLN A 148 2.66 11.21 -11.39
N SER A 149 1.63 12.03 -11.64
CA SER A 149 1.71 13.49 -11.50
C SER A 149 1.96 13.90 -10.04
N SER A 150 1.23 13.30 -9.09
CA SER A 150 1.45 13.54 -7.66
C SER A 150 2.82 13.09 -7.19
N LEU A 151 3.31 11.95 -7.70
CA LEU A 151 4.65 11.49 -7.37
C LEU A 151 5.73 12.44 -7.90
N ARG A 152 5.58 12.95 -9.14
CA ARG A 152 6.48 13.98 -9.70
C ARG A 152 6.39 15.29 -8.93
N ALA A 153 5.18 15.75 -8.57
CA ALA A 153 5.01 16.96 -7.75
C ALA A 153 5.72 16.85 -6.40
N ALA A 154 5.59 15.71 -5.73
CA ALA A 154 6.30 15.44 -4.48
C ALA A 154 7.82 15.41 -4.68
N SER A 155 8.31 14.81 -5.76
CA SER A 155 9.75 14.75 -6.07
C SER A 155 10.36 16.14 -6.34
N ARG A 156 9.61 17.07 -6.92
CA ARG A 156 10.08 18.46 -7.08
C ARG A 156 10.29 19.19 -5.75
N ALA A 157 9.51 18.83 -4.72
CA ALA A 157 9.66 19.44 -3.40
C ALA A 157 10.95 18.99 -2.68
N TYR A 158 11.51 17.84 -3.08
CA TYR A 158 12.77 17.31 -2.60
C TYR A 158 13.42 16.45 -3.69
N GLY A 159 14.23 17.09 -4.56
CA GLY A 159 14.79 16.49 -5.77
C GLY A 159 15.82 15.38 -5.52
N ASP A 160 16.52 15.39 -4.38
CA ASP A 160 17.52 14.39 -4.02
C ASP A 160 16.90 13.07 -3.50
N GLY A 161 15.59 13.06 -3.25
CA GLY A 161 14.88 11.90 -2.70
C GLY A 161 14.69 10.77 -3.71
N GLN A 162 14.82 9.54 -3.26
CA GLN A 162 14.45 8.35 -4.04
C GLN A 162 12.93 8.15 -3.98
N TRP A 163 12.18 8.82 -4.85
CA TRP A 163 10.71 8.83 -4.93
C TRP A 163 10.16 7.58 -5.62
N ASP A 164 10.56 6.41 -5.16
CA ASP A 164 10.06 5.13 -5.67
C ASP A 164 8.64 4.86 -5.16
N VAL A 165 7.76 4.39 -6.04
CA VAL A 165 6.37 4.06 -5.75
C VAL A 165 6.22 3.04 -4.60
N ARG A 166 7.19 2.14 -4.44
CA ARG A 166 7.21 1.13 -3.38
C ARG A 166 7.19 1.71 -1.96
N ARG A 167 7.77 2.92 -1.75
CA ARG A 167 7.70 3.61 -0.45
C ARG A 167 6.27 3.92 -0.02
N PHE A 168 5.40 4.16 -0.99
CA PHE A 168 4.02 4.60 -0.78
C PHE A 168 3.01 3.47 -0.87
N ARG A 169 3.40 2.32 -1.41
CA ARG A 169 2.63 1.07 -1.44
C ARG A 169 1.21 1.25 -2.02
N PRO A 170 1.04 1.89 -3.18
CA PRO A 170 -0.26 1.97 -3.83
C PRO A 170 -0.69 0.61 -4.37
N ASN A 171 -2.00 0.40 -4.49
CA ASN A 171 -2.57 -0.71 -5.23
C ASN A 171 -2.71 -0.37 -6.72
N VAL A 172 -3.04 0.90 -7.00
CA VAL A 172 -3.26 1.42 -8.36
C VAL A 172 -2.36 2.62 -8.59
N VAL A 173 -1.56 2.59 -9.64
CA VAL A 173 -0.83 3.76 -10.14
C VAL A 173 -1.47 4.18 -11.45
N ILE A 174 -1.80 5.47 -11.56
CA ILE A 174 -2.41 6.05 -12.76
C ILE A 174 -1.51 7.09 -13.42
N SER A 175 -1.69 7.25 -14.72
CA SER A 175 -1.13 8.34 -15.51
C SER A 175 -2.25 9.10 -16.22
N PHE A 176 -2.26 10.42 -16.12
CA PHE A 176 -3.23 11.25 -16.87
C PHE A 176 -2.89 11.26 -18.34
N ARG A 177 -3.92 11.23 -19.21
CA ARG A 177 -3.75 11.20 -20.66
C ARG A 177 -3.40 12.58 -21.20
N ASN A 178 -2.48 12.60 -22.16
CA ASN A 178 -2.23 13.70 -23.12
C ASN A 178 -2.03 15.09 -22.52
N GLY A 179 -1.24 15.25 -21.46
CA GLY A 179 -0.99 16.57 -20.90
C GLY A 179 -2.25 17.27 -20.39
N ALA A 180 -3.31 16.51 -20.07
CA ALA A 180 -4.54 17.06 -19.47
C ALA A 180 -4.24 17.79 -18.15
N PHE A 181 -3.09 17.52 -17.58
CA PHE A 181 -2.50 18.27 -16.47
C PHE A 181 -1.00 18.40 -16.78
N ASP A 182 -0.53 19.63 -16.94
CA ASP A 182 0.89 19.93 -17.00
C ASP A 182 1.58 19.38 -15.74
N ASP A 183 2.86 19.07 -15.86
CA ASP A 183 3.67 18.54 -14.74
C ASP A 183 3.64 19.43 -13.48
N ASP A 184 3.11 20.65 -13.60
CA ASP A 184 3.00 21.63 -12.53
C ASP A 184 1.67 21.58 -11.72
N GLU A 185 0.64 20.84 -12.14
CA GLU A 185 -0.67 20.86 -11.49
C GLU A 185 -0.76 20.07 -10.16
N GLY A 186 0.31 19.44 -9.72
CA GLY A 186 0.41 18.94 -8.36
C GLY A 186 -0.38 17.64 -8.09
N PHE A 187 -1.13 17.63 -6.98
CA PHE A 187 -1.79 16.44 -6.42
C PHE A 187 -3.21 16.29 -6.97
N VAL A 188 -3.32 16.05 -8.27
CA VAL A 188 -4.55 16.18 -9.07
C VAL A 188 -5.67 15.26 -8.62
N GLU A 189 -5.37 13.98 -8.31
CA GLU A 189 -6.37 13.01 -7.89
C GLU A 189 -7.02 13.36 -6.55
N GLU A 190 -6.40 14.22 -5.73
CA GLU A 190 -6.98 14.65 -4.45
C GLU A 190 -8.29 15.44 -4.63
N ALA A 191 -8.49 16.08 -5.78
CA ALA A 191 -9.75 16.76 -6.13
C ALA A 191 -10.93 15.78 -6.32
N TRP A 192 -10.67 14.49 -6.35
CA TRP A 192 -11.70 13.46 -6.47
C TRP A 192 -12.29 13.01 -5.12
N VAL A 193 -11.74 13.48 -4.00
CA VAL A 193 -12.26 13.14 -2.66
C VAL A 193 -13.75 13.49 -2.56
N GLY A 194 -14.55 12.53 -2.09
CA GLY A 194 -16.01 12.61 -2.00
C GLY A 194 -16.74 12.21 -3.29
N LYS A 195 -16.04 11.98 -4.39
CA LYS A 195 -16.63 11.56 -5.68
C LYS A 195 -16.53 10.04 -5.85
N THR A 196 -17.36 9.51 -6.75
CA THR A 196 -17.21 8.13 -7.26
C THR A 196 -16.38 8.17 -8.55
N VAL A 197 -15.39 7.29 -8.64
CA VAL A 197 -14.60 7.05 -9.85
C VAL A 197 -14.88 5.65 -10.38
N ALA A 198 -14.77 5.47 -11.69
CA ALA A 198 -14.71 4.15 -12.30
C ALA A 198 -13.23 3.74 -12.42
N LEU A 199 -12.88 2.55 -11.96
CA LEU A 199 -11.64 1.84 -12.25
C LEU A 199 -11.96 0.80 -13.32
N GLY A 200 -11.74 1.10 -14.60
CA GLY A 200 -12.40 0.32 -15.66
C GLY A 200 -13.92 0.37 -15.47
N ASP A 201 -14.54 -0.79 -15.26
CA ASP A 201 -15.97 -0.91 -15.00
C ASP A 201 -16.33 -0.94 -13.51
N VAL A 202 -15.37 -0.89 -12.60
CA VAL A 202 -15.61 -0.99 -11.16
C VAL A 202 -15.78 0.38 -10.54
N PRO A 203 -16.98 0.75 -10.04
CA PRO A 203 -17.19 2.00 -9.32
C PRO A 203 -16.54 1.94 -7.94
N ALA A 204 -15.87 3.01 -7.55
CA ALA A 204 -15.22 3.14 -6.26
C ALA A 204 -15.41 4.54 -5.67
N LEU A 205 -15.80 4.63 -4.40
CA LEU A 205 -15.90 5.88 -3.68
C LEU A 205 -14.53 6.35 -3.23
N VAL A 206 -14.14 7.56 -3.58
CA VAL A 206 -12.93 8.22 -3.06
C VAL A 206 -13.22 8.76 -1.67
N ARG A 207 -12.71 8.09 -0.64
CA ARG A 207 -13.04 8.41 0.74
C ARG A 207 -12.25 9.58 1.32
N LYS A 208 -10.95 9.61 1.07
CA LYS A 208 -10.05 10.60 1.66
C LYS A 208 -8.69 10.62 0.96
N ARG A 209 -7.92 11.67 1.19
CA ARG A 209 -6.49 11.70 0.88
C ARG A 209 -5.74 10.65 1.71
N THR A 210 -4.62 10.16 1.18
CA THR A 210 -3.78 9.19 1.89
C THR A 210 -2.72 9.91 2.72
N GLU A 211 -2.96 9.99 4.01
CA GLU A 211 -1.97 10.50 4.97
C GLU A 211 -0.77 9.54 5.04
N ARG A 212 0.42 10.10 4.94
CA ARG A 212 1.68 9.36 4.98
C ARG A 212 2.27 9.35 6.37
N CYS A 213 3.06 8.34 6.64
CA CYS A 213 3.66 8.12 7.96
C CYS A 213 5.12 7.67 7.80
N VAL A 214 5.77 7.33 8.90
CA VAL A 214 7.16 6.88 8.96
C VAL A 214 7.51 5.75 7.99
N MET A 215 6.56 4.95 7.56
CA MET A 215 6.78 3.87 6.58
C MET A 215 7.48 4.35 5.30
N THR A 216 7.14 5.56 4.84
CA THR A 216 7.69 6.12 3.60
C THR A 216 9.17 6.45 3.69
N THR A 217 9.70 6.58 4.91
CA THR A 217 11.10 6.94 5.18
C THR A 217 12.01 5.74 5.39
N ARG A 218 11.44 4.54 5.58
CA ARG A 218 12.19 3.33 5.93
C ARG A 218 13.01 2.82 4.74
N ALA A 219 14.17 2.23 5.04
CA ALA A 219 14.95 1.52 4.05
C ALA A 219 14.18 0.31 3.50
N GLN A 220 14.37 0.03 2.22
CA GLN A 220 13.79 -1.09 1.49
C GLN A 220 14.83 -1.60 0.48
N PRO A 221 14.68 -2.78 -0.12
CA PRO A 221 15.63 -3.25 -1.12
C PRO A 221 15.88 -2.22 -2.23
N GLY A 222 17.12 -1.73 -2.30
CA GLY A 222 17.55 -0.69 -3.25
C GLY A 222 17.10 0.74 -2.91
N LEU A 223 16.52 0.98 -1.74
CA LEU A 223 16.08 2.30 -1.29
C LEU A 223 16.60 2.57 0.13
N ASP A 224 17.38 3.62 0.29
CA ASP A 224 17.92 4.01 1.59
C ASP A 224 16.86 4.61 2.51
N ARG A 225 17.12 4.59 3.83
CA ARG A 225 16.30 5.35 4.79
C ARG A 225 16.44 6.84 4.53
N ASP A 226 15.30 7.52 4.33
CA ASP A 226 15.28 8.94 4.03
C ASP A 226 14.10 9.66 4.70
N LEU A 227 14.40 10.36 5.80
CA LEU A 227 13.40 11.11 6.57
C LEU A 227 12.93 12.38 5.83
N GLN A 228 13.73 12.91 4.91
CA GLN A 228 13.38 14.13 4.18
C GLN A 228 12.20 13.91 3.23
N ILE A 229 11.98 12.69 2.74
CA ILE A 229 10.77 12.33 1.97
C ILE A 229 9.50 12.67 2.77
N TYR A 230 9.41 12.25 4.03
CA TYR A 230 8.25 12.57 4.86
C TYR A 230 8.17 14.07 5.19
N ARG A 231 9.30 14.69 5.59
CA ARG A 231 9.35 16.12 5.92
C ARG A 231 8.94 17.01 4.75
N SER A 232 9.36 16.65 3.53
CA SER A 232 8.96 17.37 2.32
C SER A 232 7.47 17.24 2.04
N LEU A 233 6.87 16.05 2.22
CA LEU A 233 5.42 15.86 2.11
C LEU A 233 4.63 16.64 3.16
N VAL A 234 5.13 16.75 4.40
CA VAL A 234 4.51 17.59 5.42
C VAL A 234 4.43 19.05 4.94
N LYS A 235 5.51 19.57 4.37
CA LYS A 235 5.60 20.96 3.90
C LYS A 235 4.79 21.21 2.63
N SER A 236 4.86 20.30 1.66
CA SER A 236 4.29 20.51 0.33
C SER A 236 2.82 20.09 0.21
N ASN A 237 2.36 19.10 1.00
CA ASN A 237 1.01 18.56 0.89
C ASN A 237 0.43 18.02 2.22
N HIS A 238 0.77 18.65 3.36
CA HIS A 238 0.24 18.27 4.69
C HIS A 238 0.36 16.76 4.96
N ALA A 239 1.50 16.16 4.63
CA ALA A 239 1.79 14.74 4.74
C ALA A 239 0.87 13.82 3.92
N ASN A 240 0.19 14.30 2.88
CA ASN A 240 -0.64 13.46 2.03
C ASN A 240 0.08 13.11 0.71
N LEU A 241 -0.21 11.91 0.17
CA LEU A 241 0.17 11.51 -1.18
C LEU A 241 -0.72 10.36 -1.65
N GLY A 242 -1.52 10.64 -2.70
CA GLY A 242 -2.54 9.74 -3.24
C GLY A 242 -3.86 9.76 -2.47
N ILE A 243 -4.77 8.90 -2.85
CA ILE A 243 -6.13 8.80 -2.31
C ILE A 243 -6.50 7.38 -1.94
N TYR A 244 -7.38 7.24 -0.96
CA TYR A 244 -7.99 5.97 -0.58
C TYR A 244 -9.38 5.81 -1.19
N LEU A 245 -9.61 4.64 -1.77
CA LEU A 245 -10.85 4.23 -2.41
C LEU A 245 -11.49 3.06 -1.64
N VAL A 246 -12.82 2.97 -1.77
CA VAL A 246 -13.60 1.78 -1.40
C VAL A 246 -14.42 1.37 -2.61
N PRO A 247 -14.16 0.21 -3.22
CA PRO A 247 -14.97 -0.33 -4.30
C PRO A 247 -16.43 -0.50 -3.86
N GLN A 248 -17.35 -0.09 -4.71
CA GLN A 248 -18.80 -0.18 -4.45
C GLN A 248 -19.44 -1.42 -5.09
N ALA A 249 -18.70 -2.09 -5.97
CA ALA A 249 -19.06 -3.36 -6.59
C ALA A 249 -17.84 -4.24 -6.76
N GLY A 250 -18.04 -5.53 -6.86
CA GLY A 250 -17.00 -6.48 -7.28
C GLY A 250 -16.75 -6.39 -8.78
N GLY A 251 -15.52 -6.70 -9.19
CA GLY A 251 -15.13 -6.74 -10.59
C GLY A 251 -13.67 -7.05 -10.79
N THR A 252 -13.19 -6.85 -11.99
CA THR A 252 -11.78 -7.05 -12.36
C THR A 252 -11.25 -5.81 -13.05
N ILE A 253 -10.06 -5.37 -12.67
CA ILE A 253 -9.34 -4.27 -13.32
C ILE A 253 -8.00 -4.74 -13.89
N ALA A 254 -7.53 -4.05 -14.90
CA ALA A 254 -6.29 -4.37 -15.60
C ALA A 254 -5.44 -3.13 -15.88
N VAL A 255 -4.15 -3.32 -16.07
CA VAL A 255 -3.27 -2.30 -16.64
C VAL A 255 -3.81 -1.92 -18.02
N GLY A 256 -3.93 -0.62 -18.29
CA GLY A 256 -4.55 -0.07 -19.51
C GLY A 256 -5.98 0.39 -19.33
N ASP A 257 -6.69 -0.05 -18.27
CA ASP A 257 -8.05 0.41 -17.99
C ASP A 257 -8.10 1.92 -17.72
N ILE A 258 -9.25 2.51 -18.07
CA ILE A 258 -9.49 3.93 -17.86
C ILE A 258 -10.00 4.18 -16.46
N VAL A 259 -9.47 5.24 -15.84
CA VAL A 259 -9.98 5.80 -14.59
C VAL A 259 -10.62 7.15 -14.87
N LYS A 260 -11.87 7.30 -14.48
CA LYS A 260 -12.63 8.56 -14.68
C LYS A 260 -13.57 8.85 -13.53
N VAL A 261 -13.79 10.12 -13.25
CA VAL A 261 -14.83 10.56 -12.30
C VAL A 261 -16.19 10.31 -12.94
N LEU A 262 -17.10 9.65 -12.22
CA LEU A 262 -18.48 9.46 -12.65
C LEU A 262 -19.30 10.71 -12.36
N ALA A 263 -20.19 11.06 -13.28
CA ALA A 263 -21.19 12.11 -13.03
C ALA A 263 -22.07 11.69 -11.84
N GLN A 264 -22.35 12.66 -10.96
CA GLN A 264 -23.33 12.49 -9.88
C GLN A 264 -24.74 12.53 -10.44
#